data_559ce6e8063b01309f0040f11f3f1324
#
_entry.id   559ce6e8063b01309f0040f11f3f1324
#
_cell.length_a   1.000
_cell.length_b   1.000
_cell.length_c   1.000
_cell.angle_alpha   90.00
_cell.angle_beta   90.00
_cell.angle_gamma   90.00
#
_symmetry.space_group_name_H-M   'P 1'
#
loop_
_entity.id
_entity.type
_entity.pdbx_description
1 polymer ?
#
loop_
_entity_poly.entity_id
_entity_poly.type
_entity_poly.pdbx_seq_one_letter_code
_entity_poly.pdbx_strand_id
1 'polypeptide(L)'
;MTQPIDRLFERLSLTYGSAWDNSIGTAPLNEIKSFWLHELSPFLKSKESMMAISWALDNLPERPPNLVHFKNLCYRAPEPERPQLPSPQADPVRVHKELAKLSQLNANVPRHDPKDWARKIMLDHKNGLPRRSLYVAWAKEALGMTNV
;
A
#
# COMPACT_ATOMS: atom_id res chain seq x y z
N MET A 1 -31.52 8.55 -19.89
CA MET A 1 -30.50 8.85 -18.83
C MET A 1 -29.15 8.87 -19.50
N THR A 2 -28.46 10.00 -19.45
CA THR A 2 -27.12 10.15 -20.03
C THR A 2 -26.14 9.39 -19.16
N GLN A 3 -25.40 8.45 -19.74
CA GLN A 3 -24.41 7.67 -18.98
C GLN A 3 -23.21 8.53 -18.55
N PRO A 4 -22.51 8.22 -17.46
CA PRO A 4 -21.35 8.99 -17.02
C PRO A 4 -20.27 9.14 -18.09
N ILE A 5 -20.12 8.12 -18.93
CA ILE A 5 -19.15 8.15 -20.05
C ILE A 5 -19.53 9.16 -21.13
N ASP A 6 -20.82 9.38 -21.38
CA ASP A 6 -21.26 10.34 -22.36
C ASP A 6 -20.93 11.77 -21.95
N ARG A 7 -21.13 12.10 -20.66
CA ARG A 7 -20.73 13.40 -20.10
C ARG A 7 -19.23 13.62 -20.12
N LEU A 8 -18.45 12.58 -19.88
CA LEU A 8 -16.99 12.63 -19.96
C LEU A 8 -16.55 12.98 -21.39
N PHE A 9 -17.07 12.25 -22.39
CA PHE A 9 -16.74 12.47 -23.79
C PHE A 9 -17.21 13.86 -24.27
N GLU A 10 -18.39 14.29 -23.88
CA GLU A 10 -18.90 15.62 -24.17
C GLU A 10 -17.96 16.70 -23.59
N ARG A 11 -17.52 16.59 -22.35
CA ARG A 11 -16.59 17.56 -21.74
C ARG A 11 -15.22 17.56 -22.41
N LEU A 12 -14.68 16.41 -22.80
CA LEU A 12 -13.41 16.33 -23.54
C LEU A 12 -13.53 16.94 -24.94
N SER A 13 -14.66 16.68 -25.63
CA SER A 13 -14.93 17.26 -26.93
C SER A 13 -15.09 18.79 -26.85
N LEU A 14 -15.77 19.30 -25.84
CA LEU A 14 -15.89 20.74 -25.60
C LEU A 14 -14.55 21.40 -25.23
N THR A 15 -13.68 20.69 -24.53
CA THR A 15 -12.38 21.20 -24.10
C THR A 15 -11.38 21.28 -25.25
N TYR A 16 -11.32 20.24 -26.08
CA TYR A 16 -10.27 20.11 -27.11
C TYR A 16 -10.77 20.33 -28.54
N GLY A 17 -12.10 20.33 -28.76
CA GLY A 17 -12.70 20.48 -30.07
C GLY A 17 -12.23 19.44 -31.07
N SER A 18 -11.86 19.88 -32.29
CA SER A 18 -11.43 18.99 -33.36
C SER A 18 -10.16 18.17 -33.05
N ALA A 19 -9.34 18.63 -32.12
CA ALA A 19 -8.17 17.85 -31.66
C ALA A 19 -8.59 16.58 -30.95
N TRP A 20 -9.71 16.62 -30.20
CA TRP A 20 -10.30 15.43 -29.59
C TRP A 20 -10.82 14.45 -30.64
N ASP A 21 -11.61 14.93 -31.59
CA ASP A 21 -12.17 14.10 -32.64
C ASP A 21 -11.08 13.37 -33.45
N ASN A 22 -9.98 14.07 -33.74
CA ASN A 22 -8.83 13.49 -34.41
C ASN A 22 -8.07 12.46 -33.54
N SER A 23 -8.10 12.60 -32.21
CA SER A 23 -7.38 11.74 -31.29
C SER A 23 -8.09 10.41 -31.01
N ILE A 24 -9.42 10.37 -31.18
CA ILE A 24 -10.26 9.18 -30.93
C ILE A 24 -10.01 8.09 -31.98
N GLY A 25 -9.56 8.46 -33.19
CA GLY A 25 -9.34 7.53 -34.29
C GLY A 25 -10.60 7.24 -35.10
N THR A 26 -10.58 6.21 -35.94
CA THR A 26 -11.62 5.86 -36.91
C THR A 26 -12.60 4.78 -36.43
N ALA A 27 -12.43 4.26 -35.23
CA ALA A 27 -13.30 3.24 -34.67
C ALA A 27 -14.71 3.82 -34.34
N PRO A 28 -15.76 3.01 -34.35
CA PRO A 28 -17.09 3.45 -33.97
C PRO A 28 -17.12 4.05 -32.57
N LEU A 29 -17.69 5.24 -32.39
CA LEU A 29 -17.72 5.96 -31.13
C LEU A 29 -18.29 5.14 -29.96
N ASN A 30 -19.28 4.29 -30.25
CA ASN A 30 -19.91 3.43 -29.25
C ASN A 30 -18.94 2.37 -28.72
N GLU A 31 -18.09 1.83 -29.56
CA GLU A 31 -17.08 0.85 -29.15
C GLU A 31 -16.00 1.52 -28.28
N ILE A 32 -15.57 2.72 -28.69
CA ILE A 32 -14.60 3.51 -27.92
C ILE A 32 -15.17 3.85 -26.55
N LYS A 33 -16.41 4.32 -26.46
CA LYS A 33 -17.09 4.62 -25.19
C LYS A 33 -17.24 3.39 -24.30
N SER A 34 -17.59 2.24 -24.89
CA SER A 34 -17.70 0.97 -24.17
C SER A 34 -16.36 0.52 -23.60
N PHE A 35 -15.30 0.66 -24.37
CA PHE A 35 -13.94 0.34 -23.93
C PHE A 35 -13.48 1.27 -22.79
N TRP A 36 -13.69 2.57 -22.92
CA TRP A 36 -13.40 3.54 -21.87
C TRP A 36 -14.21 3.28 -20.60
N LEU A 37 -15.50 2.96 -20.75
CA LEU A 37 -16.37 2.63 -19.62
C LEU A 37 -15.85 1.39 -18.85
N HIS A 38 -15.42 0.37 -19.58
CA HIS A 38 -14.85 -0.84 -18.99
C HIS A 38 -13.58 -0.51 -18.20
N GLU A 39 -12.65 0.22 -18.80
CA GLU A 39 -11.36 0.56 -18.18
C GLU A 39 -11.49 1.55 -17.01
N LEU A 40 -12.46 2.45 -17.05
CA LEU A 40 -12.75 3.40 -15.99
C LEU A 40 -13.71 2.87 -14.92
N SER A 41 -14.20 1.63 -15.08
CA SER A 41 -15.15 1.02 -14.14
C SER A 41 -14.71 1.07 -12.67
N PRO A 42 -13.42 0.93 -12.30
CA PRO A 42 -12.97 1.08 -10.91
C PRO A 42 -13.27 2.46 -10.31
N PHE A 43 -13.24 3.52 -11.14
CA PHE A 43 -13.49 4.90 -10.71
C PHE A 43 -14.97 5.28 -10.72
N LEU A 44 -15.84 4.41 -11.24
CA LEU A 44 -17.28 4.64 -11.32
C LEU A 44 -18.08 3.93 -10.22
N LYS A 45 -17.43 3.12 -9.39
CA LYS A 45 -18.08 2.27 -8.37
C LYS A 45 -18.60 3.05 -7.16
N SER A 46 -17.95 4.14 -6.79
CA SER A 46 -18.33 4.94 -5.63
C SER A 46 -18.26 6.43 -5.94
N LYS A 47 -18.98 7.21 -5.15
CA LYS A 47 -18.95 8.67 -5.24
C LYS A 47 -17.55 9.25 -5.00
N GLU A 48 -16.80 8.63 -4.09
CA GLU A 48 -15.42 9.00 -3.76
C GLU A 48 -14.47 8.72 -4.93
N SER A 49 -14.61 7.56 -5.58
CA SER A 49 -13.78 7.22 -6.74
C SER A 49 -14.12 8.09 -7.97
N MET A 50 -15.37 8.56 -8.11
CA MET A 50 -15.75 9.52 -9.15
C MET A 50 -15.09 10.89 -8.97
N MET A 51 -14.68 11.27 -7.76
CA MET A 51 -13.91 12.49 -7.51
C MET A 51 -12.56 12.46 -8.24
N ALA A 52 -11.97 11.29 -8.43
CA ALA A 52 -10.75 11.14 -9.21
C ALA A 52 -10.94 11.52 -10.69
N ILE A 53 -12.09 11.18 -11.27
CA ILE A 53 -12.44 11.59 -12.64
C ILE A 53 -12.64 13.11 -12.70
N SER A 54 -13.34 13.70 -11.73
CA SER A 54 -13.53 15.15 -11.66
C SER A 54 -12.19 15.87 -11.55
N TRP A 55 -11.33 15.40 -10.67
CA TRP A 55 -9.98 15.96 -10.52
C TRP A 55 -9.14 15.84 -11.80
N ALA A 56 -9.20 14.70 -12.50
CA ALA A 56 -8.51 14.51 -13.76
C ALA A 56 -9.03 15.48 -14.85
N LEU A 57 -10.34 15.75 -14.86
CA LEU A 57 -10.94 16.73 -15.78
C LEU A 57 -10.54 18.17 -15.48
N ASP A 58 -10.25 18.50 -14.22
CA ASP A 58 -9.77 19.82 -13.82
C ASP A 58 -8.25 19.99 -14.05
N ASN A 59 -7.52 18.89 -14.22
CA ASN A 59 -6.07 18.85 -14.45
C ASN A 59 -5.70 18.25 -15.82
N LEU A 60 -6.51 18.50 -16.83
CA LEU A 60 -6.27 18.01 -18.18
C LEU A 60 -4.98 18.58 -18.77
N PRO A 61 -4.20 17.77 -19.52
CA PRO A 61 -3.02 18.24 -20.23
C PRO A 61 -3.41 19.11 -21.44
N GLU A 62 -2.44 19.83 -21.98
CA GLU A 62 -2.65 20.69 -23.16
C GLU A 62 -3.12 19.90 -24.40
N ARG A 63 -2.70 18.64 -24.53
CA ARG A 63 -3.11 17.75 -25.62
C ARG A 63 -4.17 16.77 -25.17
N PRO A 64 -5.11 16.37 -26.07
CA PRO A 64 -6.11 15.36 -25.72
C PRO A 64 -5.46 14.09 -25.18
N PRO A 65 -5.82 13.64 -23.96
CA PRO A 65 -5.27 12.44 -23.40
C PRO A 65 -5.89 11.18 -24.05
N ASN A 66 -5.07 10.20 -24.32
CA ASN A 66 -5.59 8.85 -24.60
C ASN A 66 -6.09 8.19 -23.30
N LEU A 67 -6.77 7.06 -23.43
CA LEU A 67 -7.33 6.33 -22.28
C LEU A 67 -6.30 6.03 -21.18
N VAL A 68 -5.10 5.58 -21.56
CA VAL A 68 -4.03 5.26 -20.61
C VAL A 68 -3.58 6.49 -19.85
N HIS A 69 -3.41 7.61 -20.57
CA HIS A 69 -3.03 8.88 -19.98
C HIS A 69 -4.11 9.41 -19.02
N PHE A 70 -5.38 9.34 -19.44
CA PHE A 70 -6.50 9.77 -18.60
C PHE A 70 -6.63 8.90 -17.34
N LYS A 71 -6.49 7.60 -17.47
CA LYS A 71 -6.48 6.66 -16.34
C LYS A 71 -5.34 6.97 -15.35
N ASN A 72 -4.14 7.26 -15.86
CA ASN A 72 -3.02 7.68 -15.02
C ASN A 72 -3.27 9.02 -14.31
N LEU A 73 -3.97 9.96 -14.93
CA LEU A 73 -4.41 11.20 -14.27
C LEU A 73 -5.37 10.88 -13.12
N CYS A 74 -6.33 9.99 -13.32
CA CYS A 74 -7.24 9.57 -12.24
C CYS A 74 -6.49 8.94 -11.05
N TYR A 75 -5.44 8.17 -11.29
CA TYR A 75 -4.61 7.59 -10.21
C TYR A 75 -3.76 8.63 -9.46
N ARG A 76 -3.49 9.78 -10.07
CA ARG A 76 -2.78 10.90 -9.42
C ARG A 76 -3.68 11.78 -8.58
N ALA A 77 -4.98 11.60 -8.68
CA ALA A 77 -5.93 12.36 -7.86
C ALA A 77 -5.64 12.14 -6.37
N PRO A 78 -5.64 13.21 -5.55
CA PRO A 78 -5.46 13.07 -4.11
C PRO A 78 -6.57 12.19 -3.53
N GLU A 79 -6.18 11.31 -2.61
CA GLU A 79 -7.15 10.49 -1.90
C GLU A 79 -8.07 11.40 -1.07
N PRO A 80 -9.40 11.24 -1.17
CA PRO A 80 -10.32 12.06 -0.39
C PRO A 80 -10.05 11.83 1.10
N GLU A 81 -9.97 12.92 1.86
CA GLU A 81 -9.83 12.84 3.31
C GLU A 81 -10.99 12.03 3.89
N ARG A 82 -10.68 10.85 4.39
CA ARG A 82 -11.66 10.04 5.10
C ARG A 82 -11.92 10.72 6.45
N PRO A 83 -13.20 10.97 6.80
CA PRO A 83 -13.50 11.44 8.13
C PRO A 83 -12.89 10.47 9.14
N GLN A 84 -11.88 10.92 9.87
CA GLN A 84 -11.35 10.14 10.97
C GLN A 84 -12.46 10.07 12.02
N LEU A 85 -13.06 8.90 12.15
CA LEU A 85 -13.93 8.63 13.28
C LEU A 85 -13.09 8.88 14.54
N PRO A 86 -13.60 9.69 15.50
CA PRO A 86 -12.89 9.88 16.74
C PRO A 86 -12.60 8.51 17.33
N SER A 87 -11.33 8.20 17.54
CA SER A 87 -10.92 6.94 18.16
C SER A 87 -11.66 6.84 19.48
N PRO A 88 -12.45 5.79 19.74
CA PRO A 88 -13.09 5.63 21.03
C PRO A 88 -11.99 5.68 22.08
N GLN A 89 -12.11 6.62 23.02
CA GLN A 89 -11.16 6.70 24.12
C GLN A 89 -11.19 5.37 24.85
N ALA A 90 -10.05 4.70 24.86
CA ALA A 90 -9.94 3.44 25.57
C ALA A 90 -10.18 3.69 27.06
N ASP A 91 -11.09 2.93 27.67
CA ASP A 91 -11.34 2.98 29.11
C ASP A 91 -10.02 2.64 29.84
N PRO A 92 -9.44 3.59 30.62
CA PRO A 92 -8.16 3.39 31.28
C PRO A 92 -8.19 2.19 32.26
N VAL A 93 -9.31 1.92 32.87
CA VAL A 93 -9.48 0.77 33.79
C VAL A 93 -9.39 -0.55 33.01
N ARG A 94 -10.04 -0.63 31.87
CA ARG A 94 -10.01 -1.81 31.00
C ARG A 94 -8.61 -2.03 30.43
N VAL A 95 -7.96 -0.98 29.96
CA VAL A 95 -6.57 -1.04 29.45
C VAL A 95 -5.63 -1.54 30.54
N HIS A 96 -5.72 -1.00 31.74
CA HIS A 96 -4.88 -1.44 32.86
C HIS A 96 -5.09 -2.91 33.23
N LYS A 97 -6.34 -3.37 33.23
CA LYS A 97 -6.69 -4.78 33.49
C LYS A 97 -6.12 -5.72 32.42
N GLU A 98 -6.21 -5.34 31.14
CA GLU A 98 -5.67 -6.16 30.05
C GLU A 98 -4.13 -6.16 30.05
N LEU A 99 -3.49 -5.02 30.34
CA LEU A 99 -2.03 -4.96 30.51
C LEU A 99 -1.54 -5.80 31.68
N ALA A 100 -2.28 -5.84 32.79
CA ALA A 100 -1.94 -6.71 33.93
C ALA A 100 -2.00 -8.20 33.56
N LYS A 101 -3.00 -8.61 32.77
CA LYS A 101 -3.06 -9.99 32.24
C LYS A 101 -1.88 -10.31 31.33
N LEU A 102 -1.50 -9.40 30.44
CA LEU A 102 -0.35 -9.56 29.54
C LEU A 102 0.97 -9.69 30.33
N SER A 103 1.13 -8.88 31.39
CA SER A 103 2.32 -8.96 32.22
C SER A 103 2.42 -10.31 32.99
N GLN A 104 1.28 -10.87 33.43
CA GLN A 104 1.25 -12.21 34.03
C GLN A 104 1.60 -13.31 33.03
N LEU A 105 1.15 -13.22 31.80
CA LEU A 105 1.52 -14.14 30.73
C LEU A 105 3.01 -14.07 30.41
N ASN A 106 3.57 -12.88 30.37
CA ASN A 106 5.00 -12.64 30.13
C ASN A 106 5.88 -13.11 31.32
N ALA A 107 5.37 -13.08 32.55
CA ALA A 107 6.11 -13.55 33.72
C ALA A 107 6.36 -15.07 33.69
N ASN A 108 5.49 -15.82 33.02
CA ASN A 108 5.60 -17.27 32.89
C ASN A 108 6.35 -17.72 31.62
N VAL A 109 6.72 -16.81 30.73
CA VAL A 109 7.57 -17.14 29.58
C VAL A 109 9.02 -17.16 30.06
N PRO A 110 9.75 -18.29 29.98
CA PRO A 110 11.15 -18.31 30.29
C PRO A 110 11.86 -17.30 29.38
N ARG A 111 12.50 -16.31 29.99
CA ARG A 111 13.27 -15.30 29.22
C ARG A 111 14.36 -16.03 28.48
N HIS A 112 14.19 -16.19 27.20
CA HIS A 112 15.23 -16.72 26.33
C HIS A 112 16.41 -15.76 26.35
N ASP A 113 17.55 -16.23 26.89
CA ASP A 113 18.77 -15.45 26.88
C ASP A 113 19.24 -15.29 25.42
N PRO A 114 19.33 -14.07 24.89
CA PRO A 114 19.75 -13.83 23.52
C PRO A 114 21.13 -14.40 23.19
N LYS A 115 21.93 -14.73 24.19
CA LYS A 115 23.27 -15.34 24.03
C LYS A 115 23.29 -16.86 24.21
N ASP A 116 22.17 -17.50 24.44
CA ASP A 116 22.10 -18.96 24.69
C ASP A 116 22.59 -19.78 23.49
N TRP A 117 22.31 -19.31 22.27
CA TRP A 117 22.83 -19.92 21.03
C TRP A 117 24.35 -19.94 20.99
N ALA A 118 24.99 -18.86 21.44
CA ALA A 118 26.45 -18.75 21.45
C ALA A 118 27.07 -19.69 22.48
N ARG A 119 26.47 -19.80 23.68
CA ARG A 119 26.89 -20.77 24.70
C ARG A 119 26.78 -22.20 24.21
N LYS A 120 25.68 -22.52 23.51
CA LYS A 120 25.45 -23.85 22.93
C LYS A 120 26.50 -24.19 21.87
N ILE A 121 26.86 -23.27 21.00
CA ILE A 121 27.91 -23.46 20.00
C ILE A 121 29.28 -23.68 20.68
N MET A 122 29.59 -22.91 21.70
CA MET A 122 30.84 -23.07 22.45
C MET A 122 30.93 -24.41 23.20
N LEU A 123 29.78 -24.86 23.77
CA LEU A 123 29.70 -26.16 24.43
C LEU A 123 29.89 -27.29 23.41
N ASP A 124 29.23 -27.24 22.27
CA ASP A 124 29.39 -28.23 21.20
C ASP A 124 30.83 -28.29 20.71
N HIS A 125 31.50 -27.14 20.56
CA HIS A 125 32.90 -27.06 20.16
C HIS A 125 33.81 -27.68 21.21
N LYS A 126 33.56 -27.43 22.49
CA LYS A 126 34.33 -28.03 23.62
C LYS A 126 34.14 -29.54 23.66
N ASN A 127 32.96 -30.04 23.28
CA ASN A 127 32.65 -31.49 23.27
C ASN A 127 33.17 -32.20 21.99
N GLY A 128 33.89 -31.50 21.13
CA GLY A 128 34.48 -32.06 19.89
C GLY A 128 33.46 -32.26 18.74
N LEU A 129 32.28 -31.69 18.84
CA LEU A 129 31.29 -31.72 17.75
C LEU A 129 31.73 -30.83 16.59
N PRO A 130 31.66 -31.30 15.32
CA PRO A 130 32.11 -30.51 14.19
C PRO A 130 31.21 -29.28 13.97
N ARG A 131 31.75 -28.11 14.19
CA ARG A 131 31.11 -26.82 13.89
C ARG A 131 32.02 -26.01 12.97
N ARG A 132 31.42 -25.26 12.02
CA ARG A 132 32.18 -24.36 11.15
C ARG A 132 32.89 -23.31 11.99
N SER A 133 34.19 -23.08 11.74
CA SER A 133 35.04 -22.13 12.47
C SER A 133 34.42 -20.73 12.56
N LEU A 134 33.68 -20.32 11.53
CA LEU A 134 32.98 -19.04 11.49
C LEU A 134 31.91 -18.91 12.61
N TYR A 135 31.12 -19.95 12.84
CA TYR A 135 30.10 -19.93 13.91
C TYR A 135 30.75 -19.90 15.30
N VAL A 136 31.88 -20.58 15.47
CA VAL A 136 32.63 -20.54 16.72
C VAL A 136 33.24 -19.15 16.97
N ALA A 137 33.74 -18.50 15.93
CA ALA A 137 34.23 -17.11 16.01
C ALA A 137 33.12 -16.13 16.41
N TRP A 138 31.93 -16.21 15.78
CA TRP A 138 30.78 -15.38 16.14
C TRP A 138 30.25 -15.65 17.55
N ALA A 139 30.26 -16.90 17.98
CA ALA A 139 29.87 -17.25 19.35
C ALA A 139 30.86 -16.67 20.40
N LYS A 140 32.14 -16.69 20.13
CA LYS A 140 33.18 -16.06 20.98
C LYS A 140 32.98 -14.55 21.05
N GLU A 141 32.76 -13.90 19.92
CA GLU A 141 32.48 -12.47 19.83
C GLU A 141 31.21 -12.08 20.62
N ALA A 142 30.11 -12.82 20.45
CA ALA A 142 28.85 -12.57 21.15
C ALA A 142 28.99 -12.74 22.68
N LEU A 143 29.87 -13.65 23.15
CA LEU A 143 30.14 -13.87 24.56
C LEU A 143 31.26 -12.97 25.13
N GLY A 144 31.86 -12.10 24.29
CA GLY A 144 32.96 -11.24 24.72
C GLY A 144 34.26 -11.98 24.97
N MET A 145 34.47 -13.17 24.39
CA MET A 145 35.66 -14.01 24.53
C MET A 145 36.68 -13.77 23.43
N THR A 146 36.60 -12.66 22.71
CA THR A 146 37.63 -12.25 21.76
C THR A 146 38.85 -11.82 22.51
N ASN A 147 39.92 -12.58 22.41
CA ASN A 147 41.21 -12.18 22.90
C ASN A 147 41.66 -10.93 22.14
N VAL A 148 41.94 -9.88 22.88
CA VAL A 148 42.73 -8.74 22.42
C VAL A 148 44.16 -9.22 22.12
#